data_fb4274b0ba7aa9e76d1b45f76d454d78
#
_entry.id   fb4274b0ba7aa9e76d1b45f76d454d78
#
_cell.length_a   1.000
_cell.length_b   1.000
_cell.length_c   1.000
_cell.angle_alpha   90.00
_cell.angle_beta   90.00
_cell.angle_gamma   90.00
#
_symmetry.space_group_name_H-M   'P 1'
#
loop_
_entity.id
_entity.type
_entity.pdbx_description
1 polymer ?
#
loop_
_entity_poly.entity_id
_entity_poly.type
_entity_poly.pdbx_seq_one_letter_code
_entity_poly.pdbx_strand_id
1 'polypeptide(L)'
;MEKKFPIKKIWDVTSSVLVGVVVIFAVLLIGVRLFGIQVYSVISGSMEPEYPVGALIYVKEVKPSEVEVGDVITFVLSNETPATHRVIAIDKEAQLFYTQGDANYQINEETGEKVYMEDPPVHFNNLIGKPVFKIPLLGYIAYYIQHPPGMYIAIAAGAILLILVFLPDLFKKEKKETKRIPTDDGDINQG
;
A
#
# COMPACT_ATOMS: atom_id res chain seq x y z
N MET A 1 -26.99 36.81 20.58
CA MET A 1 -25.92 36.66 19.57
C MET A 1 -25.79 35.19 19.26
N GLU A 2 -26.46 34.68 18.24
CA GLU A 2 -26.25 33.29 17.77
C GLU A 2 -24.89 33.19 17.10
N LYS A 3 -23.95 32.47 17.71
CA LYS A 3 -22.70 32.10 17.07
C LYS A 3 -23.03 31.11 15.93
N LYS A 4 -23.20 31.62 14.71
CA LYS A 4 -23.24 30.75 13.52
C LYS A 4 -21.93 29.97 13.49
N PHE A 5 -22.00 28.69 13.85
CA PHE A 5 -20.87 27.75 13.71
C PHE A 5 -20.37 27.84 12.27
N PRO A 6 -19.06 28.01 12.05
CA PRO A 6 -18.53 28.18 10.72
C PRO A 6 -18.46 26.81 10.00
N ILE A 7 -19.64 26.24 9.69
CA ILE A 7 -19.81 24.92 9.04
C ILE A 7 -18.90 24.80 7.80
N LYS A 8 -18.76 25.90 7.05
CA LYS A 8 -17.89 25.95 5.89
C LYS A 8 -16.42 25.74 6.24
N LYS A 9 -15.93 26.38 7.31
CA LYS A 9 -14.52 26.24 7.75
C LYS A 9 -14.25 24.82 8.27
N ILE A 10 -15.20 24.21 8.96
CA ILE A 10 -15.11 22.82 9.41
C ILE A 10 -15.05 21.90 8.20
N TRP A 11 -15.91 22.10 7.21
CA TRP A 11 -15.92 21.32 5.98
C TRP A 11 -14.59 21.44 5.21
N ASP A 12 -14.09 22.66 5.00
CA ASP A 12 -12.83 22.89 4.27
C ASP A 12 -11.63 22.22 4.98
N VAL A 13 -11.57 22.29 6.32
CA VAL A 13 -10.51 21.61 7.10
C VAL A 13 -10.64 20.09 7.03
N THR A 14 -11.86 19.56 7.23
CA THR A 14 -12.08 18.10 7.20
C THR A 14 -11.77 17.52 5.83
N SER A 15 -12.19 18.18 4.75
CA SER A 15 -11.90 17.75 3.37
C SER A 15 -10.40 17.78 3.09
N SER A 16 -9.70 18.84 3.53
CA SER A 16 -8.25 18.95 3.33
C SER A 16 -7.48 17.86 4.08
N VAL A 17 -7.87 17.57 5.32
CA VAL A 17 -7.27 16.48 6.12
C VAL A 17 -7.52 15.13 5.45
N LEU A 18 -8.75 14.89 5.00
CA LEU A 18 -9.11 13.63 4.36
C LEU A 18 -8.33 13.40 3.05
N VAL A 19 -8.24 14.44 2.21
CA VAL A 19 -7.41 14.41 0.99
C VAL A 19 -5.95 14.16 1.34
N GLY A 20 -5.41 14.84 2.36
CA GLY A 20 -4.04 14.64 2.83
C GLY A 20 -3.77 13.19 3.24
N VAL A 21 -4.69 12.58 3.99
CA VAL A 21 -4.59 11.16 4.38
C VAL A 21 -4.58 10.24 3.16
N VAL A 22 -5.50 10.45 2.20
CA VAL A 22 -5.55 9.65 0.96
C VAL A 22 -4.25 9.79 0.16
N VAL A 23 -3.71 11.00 0.04
CA VAL A 23 -2.43 11.24 -0.67
C VAL A 23 -1.27 10.51 0.03
N ILE A 24 -1.20 10.58 1.36
CA ILE A 24 -0.17 9.86 2.14
C ILE A 24 -0.28 8.35 1.88
N PHE A 25 -1.48 7.78 1.93
CA PHE A 25 -1.69 6.37 1.62
C PHE A 25 -1.29 6.02 0.18
N ALA A 26 -1.65 6.85 -0.79
CA ALA A 26 -1.25 6.65 -2.18
C ALA A 26 0.27 6.66 -2.35
N VAL A 27 0.97 7.59 -1.68
CA VAL A 27 2.44 7.64 -1.69
C VAL A 27 3.06 6.41 -1.03
N LEU A 28 2.52 5.96 0.11
CA LEU A 28 3.02 4.77 0.81
C LEU A 28 2.81 3.46 0.04
N LEU A 29 1.75 3.36 -0.75
CA LEU A 29 1.42 2.12 -1.47
C LEU A 29 1.94 2.11 -2.92
N ILE A 30 2.00 3.26 -3.57
CA ILE A 30 2.29 3.37 -5.01
C ILE A 30 3.57 4.17 -5.26
N GLY A 31 3.72 5.31 -4.58
CA GLY A 31 4.82 6.26 -4.81
C GLY A 31 6.21 5.67 -4.57
N VAL A 32 6.33 4.75 -3.62
CA VAL A 32 7.60 4.08 -3.30
C VAL A 32 8.11 3.21 -4.45
N ARG A 33 7.24 2.77 -5.36
CA ARG A 33 7.64 2.00 -6.55
C ARG A 33 8.54 2.81 -7.51
N LEU A 34 8.39 4.13 -7.51
CA LEU A 34 9.23 5.03 -8.30
C LEU A 34 10.69 5.03 -7.84
N PHE A 35 10.95 4.56 -6.63
CA PHE A 35 12.28 4.43 -6.02
C PHE A 35 12.83 2.99 -6.04
N GLY A 36 12.25 2.10 -6.87
CA GLY A 36 12.66 0.69 -6.94
C GLY A 36 12.26 -0.13 -5.70
N ILE A 37 11.27 0.35 -4.92
CA ILE A 37 10.76 -0.37 -3.76
C ILE A 37 9.43 -1.02 -4.13
N GLN A 38 9.35 -2.33 -3.93
CA GLN A 38 8.13 -3.10 -4.09
C GLN A 38 7.45 -3.29 -2.74
N VAL A 39 6.12 -3.40 -2.75
CA VAL A 39 5.32 -3.48 -1.52
C VAL A 39 4.52 -4.76 -1.54
N TYR A 40 4.65 -5.55 -0.46
CA TYR A 40 3.95 -6.83 -0.30
C TYR A 40 3.22 -6.91 1.03
N SER A 41 2.07 -7.58 1.04
CA SER A 41 1.34 -7.92 2.26
C SER A 41 1.78 -9.28 2.76
N VAL A 42 2.12 -9.38 4.04
CA VAL A 42 2.45 -10.64 4.69
C VAL A 42 1.16 -11.42 4.97
N ILE A 43 0.99 -12.56 4.30
CA ILE A 43 -0.22 -13.37 4.37
C ILE A 43 -0.05 -14.67 5.17
N SER A 44 1.20 -15.06 5.47
CA SER A 44 1.51 -16.26 6.25
C SER A 44 2.41 -15.94 7.44
N GLY A 45 2.40 -16.80 8.46
CA GLY A 45 3.20 -16.65 9.67
C GLY A 45 4.60 -17.25 9.58
N SER A 46 5.08 -17.67 8.40
CA SER A 46 6.38 -18.36 8.23
C SER A 46 7.58 -17.57 8.74
N MET A 47 7.46 -16.25 8.84
CA MET A 47 8.50 -15.33 9.32
C MET A 47 8.15 -14.66 10.64
N GLU A 48 7.22 -15.21 11.40
CA GLU A 48 6.93 -14.70 12.74
C GLU A 48 8.08 -15.01 13.71
N PRO A 49 8.34 -14.11 14.67
CA PRO A 49 7.65 -12.84 14.94
C PRO A 49 8.18 -11.66 14.11
N GLU A 50 9.22 -11.85 13.30
CA GLU A 50 9.88 -10.73 12.63
C GLU A 50 8.95 -10.05 11.60
N TYR A 51 8.24 -10.83 10.78
CA TYR A 51 7.26 -10.31 9.83
C TYR A 51 5.88 -10.89 10.13
N PRO A 52 5.08 -10.27 11.03
CA PRO A 52 3.80 -10.82 11.44
C PRO A 52 2.77 -10.77 10.32
N VAL A 53 1.82 -11.70 10.36
CA VAL A 53 0.68 -11.73 9.43
C VAL A 53 -0.05 -10.38 9.46
N GLY A 54 -0.42 -9.88 8.28
CA GLY A 54 -1.07 -8.57 8.12
C GLY A 54 -0.11 -7.39 8.13
N ALA A 55 1.20 -7.60 8.23
CA ALA A 55 2.17 -6.54 8.00
C ALA A 55 2.26 -6.19 6.49
N LEU A 56 2.60 -4.95 6.20
CA LEU A 56 3.02 -4.49 4.88
C LEU A 56 4.55 -4.37 4.90
N ILE A 57 5.23 -5.03 3.97
CA ILE A 57 6.69 -4.97 3.84
C ILE A 57 7.10 -4.21 2.59
N TYR A 58 8.16 -3.42 2.72
CA TYR A 58 8.78 -2.65 1.66
C TYR A 58 10.08 -3.33 1.28
N VAL A 59 10.14 -3.85 0.06
CA VAL A 59 11.25 -4.66 -0.46
C VAL A 59 12.05 -3.82 -1.45
N LYS A 60 13.31 -3.59 -1.14
CA LYS A 60 14.24 -2.90 -2.02
C LYS A 60 14.95 -3.92 -2.90
N GLU A 61 14.96 -3.66 -4.20
CA GLU A 61 15.74 -4.45 -5.15
C GLU A 61 17.23 -4.41 -4.82
N VAL A 62 17.86 -5.57 -4.80
CA VAL A 62 19.30 -5.75 -4.57
C VAL A 62 19.86 -6.78 -5.53
N LYS A 63 21.17 -6.72 -5.77
CA LYS A 63 21.85 -7.74 -6.57
C LYS A 63 22.08 -9.00 -5.73
N PRO A 64 22.09 -10.21 -6.35
CA PRO A 64 22.41 -11.44 -5.62
C PRO A 64 23.74 -11.39 -4.86
N SER A 65 24.73 -10.65 -5.38
CA SER A 65 26.04 -10.46 -4.73
C SER A 65 26.00 -9.64 -3.43
N GLU A 66 24.91 -8.94 -3.17
CA GLU A 66 24.69 -8.12 -1.95
C GLU A 66 23.92 -8.90 -0.87
N VAL A 67 23.58 -10.16 -1.15
CA VAL A 67 22.88 -11.04 -0.21
C VAL A 67 23.89 -11.87 0.56
N GLU A 68 23.73 -11.91 1.87
CA GLU A 68 24.55 -12.69 2.79
C GLU A 68 23.71 -13.74 3.53
N VAL A 69 24.38 -14.77 4.05
CA VAL A 69 23.73 -15.75 4.92
C VAL A 69 23.23 -15.06 6.18
N GLY A 70 21.96 -15.32 6.53
CA GLY A 70 21.24 -14.64 7.61
C GLY A 70 20.35 -13.50 7.15
N ASP A 71 20.53 -12.99 5.94
CA ASP A 71 19.62 -11.98 5.38
C ASP A 71 18.22 -12.55 5.15
N VAL A 72 17.20 -11.70 5.31
CA VAL A 72 15.86 -11.99 4.83
C VAL A 72 15.73 -11.48 3.40
N ILE A 73 15.29 -12.34 2.50
CA ILE A 73 15.07 -12.01 1.10
C ILE A 73 13.62 -12.29 0.68
N THR A 74 13.12 -11.49 -0.26
CA THR A 74 11.87 -11.75 -0.97
C THR A 74 12.22 -12.25 -2.37
N PHE A 75 11.60 -13.33 -2.78
CA PHE A 75 11.86 -14.02 -4.03
C PHE A 75 10.58 -14.63 -4.61
N VAL A 76 10.63 -15.04 -5.86
CA VAL A 76 9.50 -15.68 -6.56
C VAL A 76 9.67 -17.20 -6.50
N LEU A 77 8.65 -17.88 -6.01
CA LEU A 77 8.54 -19.34 -6.09
C LEU A 77 8.21 -19.80 -7.53
N SER A 78 8.38 -21.08 -7.79
CA SER A 78 8.09 -21.69 -9.11
C SER A 78 6.65 -21.51 -9.61
N ASN A 79 5.72 -21.21 -8.72
CA ASN A 79 4.31 -20.91 -9.02
C ASN A 79 4.01 -19.40 -9.16
N GLU A 80 5.04 -18.56 -9.37
CA GLU A 80 4.96 -17.11 -9.47
C GLU A 80 4.48 -16.38 -8.19
N THR A 81 4.41 -17.11 -7.06
CA THR A 81 4.02 -16.52 -5.77
C THR A 81 5.25 -15.94 -5.08
N PRO A 82 5.21 -14.67 -4.63
CA PRO A 82 6.29 -14.10 -3.84
C PRO A 82 6.33 -14.72 -2.44
N ALA A 83 7.52 -15.09 -2.00
CA ALA A 83 7.82 -15.56 -0.64
C ALA A 83 8.92 -14.70 -0.02
N THR A 84 8.93 -14.63 1.31
CA THR A 84 9.94 -13.88 2.07
C THR A 84 10.46 -14.79 3.16
N HIS A 85 11.73 -15.21 3.06
CA HIS A 85 12.34 -16.14 4.01
C HIS A 85 13.81 -15.76 4.26
N ARG A 86 14.42 -16.39 5.26
CA ARG A 86 15.81 -16.16 5.65
C ARG A 86 16.76 -17.06 4.86
N VAL A 87 17.85 -16.48 4.38
CA VAL A 87 18.94 -17.21 3.70
C VAL A 87 19.75 -17.99 4.74
N ILE A 88 19.83 -19.30 4.57
CA ILE A 88 20.60 -20.22 5.42
C ILE A 88 21.90 -20.68 4.76
N ALA A 89 21.96 -20.69 3.42
CA ALA A 89 23.18 -20.97 2.65
C ALA A 89 23.10 -20.32 1.26
N ILE A 90 24.27 -20.13 0.64
CA ILE A 90 24.41 -19.56 -0.70
C ILE A 90 25.39 -20.41 -1.50
N ASP A 91 24.95 -20.99 -2.61
CA ASP A 91 25.80 -21.61 -3.60
C ASP A 91 26.05 -20.65 -4.77
N LYS A 92 27.25 -20.06 -4.80
CA LYS A 92 27.62 -19.07 -5.83
C LYS A 92 27.89 -19.70 -7.19
N GLU A 93 28.34 -20.96 -7.20
CA GLU A 93 28.65 -21.67 -8.46
C GLU A 93 27.37 -22.10 -9.15
N ALA A 94 26.43 -22.66 -8.38
CA ALA A 94 25.11 -23.05 -8.87
C ALA A 94 24.13 -21.86 -8.99
N GLN A 95 24.48 -20.69 -8.48
CA GLN A 95 23.65 -19.48 -8.41
C GLN A 95 22.32 -19.73 -7.63
N LEU A 96 22.42 -20.36 -6.47
CA LEU A 96 21.27 -20.74 -5.64
C LEU A 96 21.35 -20.12 -4.24
N PHE A 97 20.18 -19.69 -3.74
CA PHE A 97 19.92 -19.45 -2.32
C PHE A 97 19.20 -20.65 -1.73
N TYR A 98 19.59 -21.04 -0.52
CA TYR A 98 18.83 -21.94 0.33
C TYR A 98 18.17 -21.08 1.41
N THR A 99 16.86 -21.21 1.55
CA THR A 99 16.06 -20.35 2.43
C THR A 99 15.19 -21.17 3.35
N GLN A 100 14.74 -20.52 4.43
CA GLN A 100 13.92 -21.13 5.46
C GLN A 100 13.10 -20.07 6.15
N GLY A 101 11.82 -20.33 6.44
CA GLY A 101 11.00 -19.46 7.25
C GLY A 101 11.36 -19.61 8.74
N ASP A 102 11.47 -18.49 9.45
CA ASP A 102 11.86 -18.46 10.88
C ASP A 102 10.88 -19.24 11.78
N ALA A 103 9.62 -19.35 11.38
CA ALA A 103 8.58 -20.11 12.07
C ALA A 103 8.19 -21.43 11.36
N ASN A 104 8.88 -21.80 10.27
CA ASN A 104 8.64 -23.04 9.55
C ASN A 104 9.40 -24.20 10.20
N TYR A 105 8.93 -24.67 11.34
CA TYR A 105 9.51 -25.82 12.04
C TYR A 105 8.43 -26.75 12.59
N GLN A 106 8.80 -27.99 12.77
CA GLN A 106 8.03 -28.98 13.53
C GLN A 106 8.78 -29.28 14.84
N ILE A 107 8.03 -29.63 15.87
CA ILE A 107 8.63 -30.13 17.12
C ILE A 107 8.81 -31.65 16.97
N ASN A 108 10.03 -32.11 17.11
CA ASN A 108 10.28 -33.54 17.23
C ASN A 108 9.67 -34.01 18.56
N GLU A 109 8.70 -34.93 18.48
CA GLU A 109 7.94 -35.39 19.67
C GLU A 109 8.81 -36.15 20.66
N GLU A 110 9.92 -36.78 20.20
CA GLU A 110 10.83 -37.57 21.05
C GLU A 110 11.88 -36.70 21.75
N THR A 111 12.42 -35.67 21.05
CA THR A 111 13.50 -34.86 21.58
C THR A 111 13.08 -33.48 22.06
N GLY A 112 11.88 -33.02 21.67
CA GLY A 112 11.41 -31.66 21.91
C GLY A 112 12.12 -30.59 21.09
N GLU A 113 12.98 -30.97 20.16
CA GLU A 113 13.77 -30.06 19.33
C GLU A 113 12.96 -29.53 18.14
N LYS A 114 13.29 -28.30 17.71
CA LYS A 114 12.74 -27.73 16.48
C LYS A 114 13.46 -28.29 15.28
N VAL A 115 12.71 -28.91 14.37
CA VAL A 115 13.19 -29.35 13.06
C VAL A 115 12.66 -28.39 12.03
N TYR A 116 13.51 -27.55 11.49
CA TYR A 116 13.14 -26.56 10.49
C TYR A 116 12.95 -27.21 9.11
N MET A 117 11.98 -26.66 8.37
CA MET A 117 11.72 -27.08 6.99
C MET A 117 12.38 -26.07 6.05
N GLU A 118 13.33 -26.58 5.27
CA GLU A 118 13.97 -25.78 4.22
C GLU A 118 13.06 -25.66 3.00
N ASP A 119 13.17 -24.52 2.33
CA ASP A 119 12.50 -24.34 1.04
C ASP A 119 13.25 -25.05 -0.09
N PRO A 120 12.59 -25.32 -1.22
CA PRO A 120 13.30 -25.67 -2.44
C PRO A 120 14.33 -24.60 -2.81
N PRO A 121 15.51 -24.97 -3.36
CA PRO A 121 16.53 -24.01 -3.75
C PRO A 121 16.00 -22.92 -4.69
N VAL A 122 16.37 -21.66 -4.42
CA VAL A 122 15.91 -20.47 -5.13
C VAL A 122 17.02 -19.95 -6.03
N HIS A 123 16.80 -19.92 -7.32
CA HIS A 123 17.78 -19.37 -8.27
C HIS A 123 17.91 -17.85 -8.10
N PHE A 124 19.12 -17.31 -8.31
CA PHE A 124 19.41 -15.87 -8.18
C PHE A 124 18.51 -14.97 -9.01
N ASN A 125 18.06 -15.45 -10.18
CA ASN A 125 17.13 -14.69 -11.04
C ASN A 125 15.72 -14.53 -10.42
N ASN A 126 15.38 -15.33 -9.43
CA ASN A 126 14.10 -15.24 -8.74
C ASN A 126 14.12 -14.25 -7.56
N LEU A 127 15.28 -13.66 -7.27
CA LEU A 127 15.42 -12.66 -6.23
C LEU A 127 14.64 -11.38 -6.61
N ILE A 128 13.76 -10.93 -5.73
CA ILE A 128 13.11 -9.61 -5.84
C ILE A 128 13.93 -8.58 -5.08
N GLY A 129 14.36 -8.90 -3.85
CA GLY A 129 15.15 -7.97 -3.04
C GLY A 129 15.12 -8.30 -1.56
N LYS A 130 15.50 -7.30 -0.73
CA LYS A 130 15.53 -7.41 0.73
C LYS A 130 14.46 -6.51 1.35
N PRO A 131 13.66 -7.00 2.32
CA PRO A 131 12.78 -6.14 3.11
C PRO A 131 13.59 -5.12 3.90
N VAL A 132 13.29 -3.84 3.71
CA VAL A 132 14.00 -2.73 4.38
C VAL A 132 13.13 -2.04 5.43
N PHE A 133 11.81 -2.20 5.34
CA PHE A 133 10.87 -1.60 6.28
C PHE A 133 9.58 -2.41 6.34
N LYS A 134 8.91 -2.38 7.50
CA LYS A 134 7.59 -3.03 7.69
C LYS A 134 6.64 -2.11 8.47
N ILE A 135 5.36 -2.17 8.13
CA ILE A 135 4.28 -1.51 8.87
C ILE A 135 3.29 -2.59 9.31
N PRO A 136 3.18 -2.86 10.61
CA PRO A 136 2.21 -3.83 11.13
C PRO A 136 0.77 -3.42 10.74
N LEU A 137 -0.10 -4.40 10.53
CA LEU A 137 -1.53 -4.27 10.25
C LEU A 137 -1.91 -3.55 8.95
N LEU A 138 -1.02 -2.77 8.35
CA LEU A 138 -1.32 -2.04 7.10
C LEU A 138 -1.49 -3.00 5.91
N GLY A 139 -0.89 -4.18 5.98
CA GLY A 139 -1.04 -5.24 4.98
C GLY A 139 -2.47 -5.73 4.84
N TYR A 140 -3.26 -5.79 5.92
CA TYR A 140 -4.68 -6.14 5.83
C TYR A 140 -5.46 -5.13 5.01
N ILE A 141 -5.21 -3.83 5.22
CA ILE A 141 -5.85 -2.76 4.46
C ILE A 141 -5.43 -2.82 3.00
N ALA A 142 -4.13 -2.97 2.74
CA ALA A 142 -3.60 -3.07 1.39
C ALA A 142 -4.16 -4.28 0.64
N TYR A 143 -4.20 -5.44 1.29
CA TYR A 143 -4.77 -6.66 0.73
C TYR A 143 -6.25 -6.49 0.40
N TYR A 144 -7.04 -5.93 1.32
CA TYR A 144 -8.47 -5.71 1.13
C TYR A 144 -8.77 -4.76 -0.03
N ILE A 145 -8.00 -3.68 -0.16
CA ILE A 145 -8.15 -2.70 -1.26
C ILE A 145 -7.77 -3.30 -2.62
N GLN A 146 -6.85 -4.27 -2.66
CA GLN A 146 -6.36 -4.88 -3.90
C GLN A 146 -7.24 -6.03 -4.40
N HIS A 147 -8.13 -6.58 -3.55
CA HIS A 147 -8.95 -7.74 -3.87
C HIS A 147 -10.45 -7.44 -3.77
N PRO A 148 -11.31 -8.04 -4.62
CA PRO A 148 -12.76 -7.96 -4.47
C PRO A 148 -13.23 -8.58 -3.14
N PRO A 149 -14.25 -8.02 -2.46
CA PRO A 149 -15.05 -6.84 -2.85
C PRO A 149 -14.42 -5.50 -2.45
N GLY A 150 -13.34 -5.49 -1.65
CA GLY A 150 -12.72 -4.29 -1.09
C GLY A 150 -12.27 -3.30 -2.16
N MET A 151 -11.75 -3.78 -3.28
CA MET A 151 -11.35 -2.95 -4.41
C MET A 151 -12.51 -2.09 -4.93
N TYR A 152 -13.69 -2.67 -5.12
CA TYR A 152 -14.87 -1.93 -5.60
C TYR A 152 -15.34 -0.90 -4.57
N ILE A 153 -15.28 -1.26 -3.28
CA ILE A 153 -15.63 -0.36 -2.18
C ILE A 153 -14.65 0.81 -2.13
N ALA A 154 -13.35 0.56 -2.28
CA ALA A 154 -12.33 1.61 -2.28
C ALA A 154 -12.51 2.58 -3.48
N ILE A 155 -12.78 2.05 -4.68
CA ILE A 155 -13.05 2.87 -5.88
C ILE A 155 -14.31 3.72 -5.67
N ALA A 156 -15.40 3.12 -5.19
CA ALA A 156 -16.64 3.84 -4.93
C ALA A 156 -16.46 4.94 -3.86
N ALA A 157 -15.78 4.62 -2.77
CA ALA A 157 -15.48 5.58 -1.71
C ALA A 157 -14.61 6.75 -2.23
N GLY A 158 -13.60 6.45 -3.06
CA GLY A 158 -12.77 7.47 -3.71
C GLY A 158 -13.57 8.38 -4.65
N ALA A 159 -14.46 7.81 -5.46
CA ALA A 159 -15.34 8.58 -6.34
C ALA A 159 -16.29 9.48 -5.56
N ILE A 160 -16.93 8.96 -4.51
CA ILE A 160 -17.81 9.74 -3.63
C ILE A 160 -17.03 10.88 -2.97
N LEU A 161 -15.82 10.60 -2.50
CA LEU A 161 -14.95 11.62 -1.89
C LEU A 161 -14.62 12.74 -2.88
N LEU A 162 -14.25 12.39 -4.12
CA LEU A 162 -14.00 13.39 -5.16
C LEU A 162 -15.24 14.24 -5.43
N ILE A 163 -16.41 13.62 -5.57
CA ILE A 163 -17.68 14.34 -5.76
C ILE A 163 -17.91 15.31 -4.60
N LEU A 164 -17.81 14.85 -3.35
CA LEU A 164 -18.04 15.67 -2.17
C LEU A 164 -17.06 16.86 -2.06
N VAL A 165 -15.80 16.68 -2.47
CA VAL A 165 -14.79 17.74 -2.44
C VAL A 165 -15.04 18.78 -3.53
N PHE A 166 -15.36 18.34 -4.76
CA PHE A 166 -15.47 19.24 -5.91
C PHE A 166 -16.89 19.80 -6.13
N LEU A 167 -17.94 19.11 -5.64
CA LEU A 167 -19.34 19.53 -5.80
C LEU A 167 -19.62 20.98 -5.32
N PRO A 168 -19.14 21.43 -4.15
CA PRO A 168 -19.37 22.79 -3.68
C PRO A 168 -18.79 23.87 -4.60
N ASP A 169 -17.71 23.58 -5.28
CA ASP A 169 -17.06 24.55 -6.18
C ASP A 169 -17.75 24.64 -7.54
N LEU A 170 -18.34 23.55 -8.03
CA LEU A 170 -19.18 23.54 -9.22
C LEU A 170 -20.41 24.44 -9.05
N PHE A 171 -21.14 24.31 -7.94
CA PHE A 171 -22.31 25.15 -7.65
C PHE A 171 -21.98 26.62 -7.40
N LYS A 172 -20.75 26.95 -6.96
CA LYS A 172 -20.34 28.36 -6.82
C LYS A 172 -20.05 29.02 -8.17
N LYS A 173 -19.58 28.24 -9.17
CA LYS A 173 -19.33 28.76 -10.53
C LYS A 173 -20.63 29.15 -11.22
N GLU A 174 -21.64 28.31 -11.17
CA GLU A 174 -22.97 28.60 -11.77
C GLU A 174 -23.59 29.89 -11.19
N LYS A 175 -23.56 30.06 -9.87
CA LYS A 175 -24.11 31.29 -9.21
C LYS A 175 -23.37 32.58 -9.63
N LYS A 176 -22.13 32.54 -10.05
CA LYS A 176 -21.38 33.70 -10.54
C LYS A 176 -21.71 34.05 -11.98
N GLU A 177 -21.98 33.06 -12.83
CA GLU A 177 -22.38 33.32 -14.23
C GLU A 177 -23.79 33.90 -14.34
N THR A 178 -24.74 33.34 -13.58
CA THR A 178 -26.13 33.82 -13.58
C THR A 178 -26.23 35.27 -13.10
N LYS A 179 -25.26 35.77 -12.31
CA LYS A 179 -25.22 37.14 -11.82
C LYS A 179 -24.57 38.16 -12.78
N ARG A 180 -24.03 37.71 -13.91
CA ARG A 180 -23.31 38.53 -14.91
C ARG A 180 -24.10 38.78 -16.19
N ILE A 181 -25.35 38.30 -16.30
CA ILE A 181 -26.20 38.68 -17.43
C ILE A 181 -26.71 40.09 -17.12
N PRO A 182 -26.29 41.14 -17.85
CA PRO A 182 -26.88 42.46 -17.71
C PRO A 182 -28.32 42.34 -18.22
N THR A 183 -29.29 42.73 -17.43
CA THR A 183 -30.63 43.03 -17.94
C THR A 183 -30.46 44.31 -18.79
N ASP A 184 -30.48 44.10 -20.10
CA ASP A 184 -30.61 45.18 -21.06
C ASP A 184 -32.06 45.72 -20.94
N ASP A 185 -32.23 46.64 -19.98
CA ASP A 185 -33.44 47.42 -19.92
C ASP A 185 -33.32 48.47 -21.03
N GLY A 186 -33.80 48.08 -22.21
CA GLY A 186 -33.95 49.00 -23.34
C GLY A 186 -34.79 50.22 -22.92
N ASP A 187 -34.14 51.33 -22.74
CA ASP A 187 -34.78 52.65 -22.75
C ASP A 187 -35.35 52.91 -24.14
N ILE A 188 -36.62 52.54 -24.31
CA ILE A 188 -37.44 53.07 -25.40
C ILE A 188 -37.92 54.42 -24.96
N ASN A 189 -37.14 55.47 -25.19
CA ASN A 189 -37.62 56.83 -25.04
C ASN A 189 -38.08 57.37 -26.38
N GLN A 190 -39.37 57.51 -26.51
CA GLN A 190 -39.99 58.19 -27.61
C GLN A 190 -39.84 59.70 -27.41
N GLY A 191 -39.36 60.38 -28.44
CA GLY A 191 -39.39 61.80 -28.61
C GLY A 191 -39.53 62.13 -30.09
#